data_a670988e99df12135b21f9b796f11ca4
#
_entry.id   a670988e99df12135b21f9b796f11ca4
#
_cell.length_a   1.000
_cell.length_b   1.000
_cell.length_c   1.000
_cell.angle_alpha   90.00
_cell.angle_beta   90.00
_cell.angle_gamma   90.00
#
_symmetry.space_group_name_H-M   'P 1'
#
loop_
_entity.id
_entity.type
_entity.pdbx_description
1 polymer ?
#
loop_
_entity_poly.entity_id
_entity_poly.type
_entity_poly.pdbx_seq_one_letter_code
_entity_poly.pdbx_strand_id
1 'polypeptide(L)'
;MTQAQTDSAVFSAPQNNIAVLPPLVRRIRAKILEAARSGTIEALRSPIEWNELTPLFDHGNTSPLHMVPGTDPIEFLKKLSFDQRGAEILSLLITVFESPFCQMRLGTSLSYVWPAFAFIPDAPEDEEILRRLRYLRFADLDKIGADGKPLYYRANIGADGTWHYFWAGA
;
A
#
# COMPACT_ATOMS: atom_id res chain seq x y z
N MET A 1 5.06 -24.21 -29.08
CA MET A 1 5.34 -23.90 -27.67
C MET A 1 5.05 -22.42 -27.45
N THR A 2 3.95 -22.11 -26.82
CA THR A 2 3.62 -20.73 -26.44
C THR A 2 4.47 -20.39 -25.23
N GLN A 3 5.48 -19.53 -25.40
CA GLN A 3 6.16 -18.93 -24.27
C GLN A 3 5.10 -18.09 -23.54
N ALA A 4 4.80 -18.46 -22.31
CA ALA A 4 4.07 -17.58 -21.42
C ALA A 4 4.94 -16.33 -21.24
N GLN A 5 4.59 -15.25 -21.94
CA GLN A 5 5.12 -13.93 -21.63
C GLN A 5 4.69 -13.63 -20.20
N THR A 6 5.63 -13.67 -19.29
CA THR A 6 5.44 -13.13 -17.95
C THR A 6 5.31 -11.63 -18.17
N ASP A 7 4.08 -11.12 -18.14
CA ASP A 7 3.83 -9.68 -18.24
C ASP A 7 4.54 -9.00 -17.09
N SER A 8 5.61 -8.29 -17.40
CA SER A 8 6.33 -7.50 -16.41
C SER A 8 5.58 -6.21 -16.16
N ALA A 9 5.48 -5.80 -14.90
CA ALA A 9 4.89 -4.51 -14.54
C ALA A 9 5.70 -3.35 -15.11
N VAL A 10 5.00 -2.37 -15.68
CA VAL A 10 5.57 -1.13 -16.20
C VAL A 10 5.12 0.03 -15.33
N PHE A 11 6.05 0.85 -14.88
CA PHE A 11 5.80 1.98 -13.98
C PHE A 11 6.02 3.31 -14.69
N SER A 12 5.14 4.29 -14.43
CA SER A 12 5.34 5.67 -14.84
C SER A 12 6.35 6.37 -13.92
N ALA A 13 6.78 7.58 -14.31
CA ALA A 13 7.57 8.42 -13.43
C ALA A 13 6.80 8.78 -12.14
N PRO A 14 7.49 8.98 -11.01
CA PRO A 14 6.86 9.45 -9.78
C PRO A 14 6.21 10.81 -9.96
N GLN A 15 5.08 11.03 -9.32
CA GLN A 15 4.39 12.32 -9.33
C GLN A 15 3.61 12.57 -8.06
N ASN A 16 3.34 13.85 -7.78
CA ASN A 16 2.58 14.31 -6.60
C ASN A 16 1.23 14.92 -6.97
N ASN A 17 0.96 15.13 -8.26
CA ASN A 17 -0.25 15.81 -8.69
C ASN A 17 -1.46 14.88 -8.60
N ILE A 18 -2.21 15.01 -7.52
CA ILE A 18 -3.42 14.20 -7.26
C ILE A 18 -4.50 14.44 -8.33
N ALA A 19 -4.50 15.61 -8.98
CA ALA A 19 -5.51 15.93 -10.00
C ALA A 19 -5.44 15.01 -11.22
N VAL A 20 -4.30 14.36 -11.48
CA VAL A 20 -4.17 13.40 -12.59
C VAL A 20 -4.74 12.03 -12.28
N LEU A 21 -5.03 11.74 -11.02
CA LEU A 21 -5.69 10.48 -10.65
C LEU A 21 -7.12 10.43 -11.18
N PRO A 22 -7.60 9.27 -11.64
CA PRO A 22 -9.01 9.12 -11.97
C PRO A 22 -9.92 9.49 -10.80
N PRO A 23 -11.13 10.01 -11.05
CA PRO A 23 -12.05 10.43 -9.98
C PRO A 23 -12.31 9.36 -8.92
N LEU A 24 -12.48 8.10 -9.32
CA LEU A 24 -12.72 7.00 -8.37
C LEU A 24 -11.49 6.71 -7.50
N VAL A 25 -10.30 6.80 -8.06
CA VAL A 25 -9.04 6.64 -7.30
C VAL A 25 -8.87 7.78 -6.30
N ARG A 26 -9.11 9.03 -6.72
CA ARG A 26 -9.08 10.18 -5.82
C ARG A 26 -10.07 10.04 -4.68
N ARG A 27 -11.26 9.56 -4.97
CA ARG A 27 -12.33 9.40 -3.99
C ARG A 27 -11.96 8.39 -2.92
N ILE A 28 -11.52 7.18 -3.29
CA ILE A 28 -11.15 6.17 -2.30
C ILE A 28 -9.92 6.58 -1.50
N ARG A 29 -8.91 7.17 -2.15
CA ARG A 29 -7.74 7.71 -1.46
C ARG A 29 -8.13 8.76 -0.41
N ALA A 30 -9.00 9.70 -0.77
CA ALA A 30 -9.48 10.74 0.13
C ALA A 30 -10.21 10.15 1.33
N LYS A 31 -11.03 9.12 1.12
CA LYS A 31 -11.75 8.43 2.21
C LYS A 31 -10.82 7.66 3.14
N ILE A 32 -9.81 7.02 2.61
CA ILE A 32 -8.78 6.35 3.43
C ILE A 32 -8.04 7.38 4.29
N LEU A 33 -7.62 8.50 3.71
CA LEU A 33 -6.92 9.56 4.42
C LEU A 33 -7.81 10.24 5.47
N GLU A 34 -9.06 10.50 5.16
CA GLU A 34 -10.04 11.03 6.12
C GLU A 34 -10.18 10.11 7.33
N ALA A 35 -10.35 8.81 7.08
CA ALA A 35 -10.44 7.81 8.14
C ALA A 35 -9.14 7.75 8.96
N ALA A 36 -7.99 7.75 8.30
CA ALA A 36 -6.69 7.70 8.98
C ALA A 36 -6.44 8.94 9.86
N ARG A 37 -6.83 10.11 9.39
CA ARG A 37 -6.68 11.37 10.12
C ARG A 37 -7.66 11.51 11.29
N SER A 38 -8.73 10.74 11.31
CA SER A 38 -9.67 10.73 12.43
C SER A 38 -9.05 10.19 13.72
N GLY A 39 -7.95 9.45 13.62
CA GLY A 39 -7.27 8.83 14.74
C GLY A 39 -7.95 7.57 15.28
N THR A 40 -9.01 7.11 14.62
CA THR A 40 -9.79 5.93 15.01
C THR A 40 -9.72 4.88 13.91
N ILE A 41 -9.14 3.71 14.20
CA ILE A 41 -8.99 2.63 13.22
C ILE A 41 -10.34 2.14 12.68
N GLU A 42 -11.39 2.20 13.49
CA GLU A 42 -12.74 1.80 13.09
C GLU A 42 -13.28 2.62 11.91
N ALA A 43 -12.80 3.86 11.73
CA ALA A 43 -13.21 4.70 10.61
C ALA A 43 -12.79 4.12 9.24
N LEU A 44 -11.80 3.23 9.19
CA LEU A 44 -11.40 2.54 7.97
C LEU A 44 -12.44 1.54 7.48
N ARG A 45 -13.39 1.16 8.30
CA ARG A 45 -14.45 0.22 7.91
C ARG A 45 -15.21 0.71 6.68
N SER A 46 -15.53 2.00 6.62
CA SER A 46 -16.25 2.59 5.48
C SER A 46 -15.49 2.44 4.15
N PRO A 47 -14.25 2.92 3.99
CA PRO A 47 -13.53 2.72 2.73
C PRO A 47 -13.23 1.24 2.43
N ILE A 48 -13.09 0.38 3.43
CA ILE A 48 -12.92 -1.05 3.23
C ILE A 48 -14.20 -1.67 2.63
N GLU A 49 -15.36 -1.33 3.18
CA GLU A 49 -16.66 -1.87 2.72
C GLU A 49 -17.10 -1.33 1.36
N TRP A 50 -16.46 -0.27 0.86
CA TRP A 50 -16.72 0.21 -0.50
C TRP A 50 -16.19 -0.74 -1.58
N ASN A 51 -15.28 -1.64 -1.22
CA ASN A 51 -14.78 -2.65 -2.13
C ASN A 51 -15.69 -3.87 -2.13
N GLU A 52 -15.82 -4.48 -3.30
CA GLU A 52 -16.52 -5.75 -3.46
C GLU A 52 -15.82 -6.87 -2.67
N LEU A 53 -14.49 -6.84 -2.68
CA LEU A 53 -13.64 -7.73 -1.91
C LEU A 53 -12.84 -6.93 -0.88
N THR A 54 -12.62 -7.51 0.29
CA THR A 54 -11.78 -6.90 1.31
C THR A 54 -10.37 -6.65 0.77
N PRO A 55 -9.79 -5.46 0.96
CA PRO A 55 -8.40 -5.22 0.62
C PRO A 55 -7.47 -6.21 1.33
N LEU A 56 -6.35 -6.55 0.71
CA LEU A 56 -5.34 -7.40 1.32
C LEU A 56 -4.44 -6.57 2.24
N PHE A 57 -4.33 -7.00 3.48
CA PHE A 57 -3.48 -6.35 4.48
C PHE A 57 -2.28 -7.20 4.89
N ASP A 58 -2.15 -8.39 4.34
CA ASP A 58 -0.96 -9.23 4.48
C ASP A 58 -0.41 -9.61 3.12
N HIS A 59 0.85 -9.98 3.09
CA HIS A 59 1.54 -10.44 1.88
C HIS A 59 1.87 -11.94 2.01
N GLY A 60 0.83 -12.77 2.09
CA GLY A 60 1.00 -14.23 2.12
C GLY A 60 2.04 -14.68 3.16
N ASN A 61 3.05 -15.41 2.70
CA ASN A 61 4.05 -16.01 3.58
C ASN A 61 5.10 -15.03 4.12
N THR A 62 5.08 -13.76 3.72
CA THR A 62 6.04 -12.76 4.19
C THR A 62 5.63 -12.09 5.50
N SER A 63 4.35 -12.19 5.87
CA SER A 63 3.83 -11.65 7.12
C SER A 63 3.80 -12.72 8.22
N PRO A 64 4.22 -12.39 9.46
CA PRO A 64 4.05 -13.29 10.60
C PRO A 64 2.58 -13.48 10.99
N LEU A 65 1.72 -12.55 10.56
CA LEU A 65 0.29 -12.64 10.77
C LEU A 65 -0.40 -12.83 9.43
N HIS A 66 -1.31 -13.79 9.37
CA HIS A 66 -2.10 -14.07 8.18
C HIS A 66 -3.57 -13.73 8.41
N MET A 67 -4.16 -13.04 7.42
CA MET A 67 -5.59 -12.79 7.43
C MET A 67 -6.30 -13.98 6.80
N VAL A 68 -6.92 -14.82 7.67
CA VAL A 68 -7.70 -15.97 7.22
C VAL A 68 -9.12 -15.55 6.82
N PRO A 69 -9.81 -16.33 5.96
CA PRO A 69 -11.22 -16.06 5.64
C PRO A 69 -12.09 -15.90 6.89
N GLY A 70 -12.94 -14.87 6.90
CA GLY A 70 -13.81 -14.55 8.03
C GLY A 70 -13.16 -13.68 9.11
N THR A 71 -11.88 -13.30 8.95
CA THR A 71 -11.24 -12.34 9.86
C THR A 71 -11.83 -10.95 9.65
N ASP A 72 -12.17 -10.26 10.75
CA ASP A 72 -12.50 -8.83 10.69
C ASP A 72 -11.24 -8.03 10.29
N PRO A 73 -11.26 -7.29 9.18
CA PRO A 73 -10.10 -6.53 8.73
C PRO A 73 -9.63 -5.48 9.74
N ILE A 74 -10.53 -4.86 10.48
CA ILE A 74 -10.16 -3.88 11.50
C ILE A 74 -9.41 -4.54 12.66
N GLU A 75 -9.87 -5.68 13.13
CA GLU A 75 -9.18 -6.44 14.18
C GLU A 75 -7.81 -6.94 13.71
N PHE A 76 -7.70 -7.31 12.44
CA PHE A 76 -6.41 -7.67 11.84
C PHE A 76 -5.45 -6.49 11.81
N LEU A 77 -5.90 -5.31 11.38
CA LEU A 77 -5.08 -4.09 11.37
C LEU A 77 -4.62 -3.67 12.77
N LYS A 78 -5.47 -3.84 13.78
CA LYS A 78 -5.07 -3.62 15.18
C LYS A 78 -3.91 -4.53 15.59
N LYS A 79 -3.94 -5.80 15.19
CA LYS A 79 -2.87 -6.75 15.49
C LYS A 79 -1.57 -6.43 14.76
N LEU A 80 -1.64 -5.87 13.55
CA LEU A 80 -0.47 -5.41 12.81
C LEU A 80 0.16 -4.17 13.44
N SER A 81 -0.62 -3.35 14.13
CA SER A 81 -0.14 -2.13 14.75
C SER A 81 0.66 -2.43 16.01
N PHE A 82 1.80 -1.78 16.16
CA PHE A 82 2.65 -1.93 17.35
C PHE A 82 1.91 -1.61 18.65
N ASP A 83 1.05 -0.62 18.62
CA ASP A 83 0.26 -0.18 19.78
C ASP A 83 -1.00 -1.03 20.04
N GLN A 84 -1.29 -2.03 19.20
CA GLN A 84 -2.46 -2.90 19.26
C GLN A 84 -3.81 -2.18 19.17
N ARG A 85 -3.81 -0.89 18.81
CA ARG A 85 -5.01 -0.03 18.67
C ARG A 85 -5.19 0.51 17.26
N GLY A 86 -4.16 0.36 16.41
CA GLY A 86 -4.19 0.82 15.04
C GLY A 86 -3.60 2.21 14.79
N ALA A 87 -3.12 2.92 15.81
CA ALA A 87 -2.58 4.27 15.64
C ALA A 87 -1.35 4.29 14.73
N GLU A 88 -0.46 3.32 14.86
CA GLU A 88 0.70 3.17 13.97
C GLU A 88 0.26 2.93 12.52
N ILE A 89 -0.70 2.04 12.31
CA ILE A 89 -1.24 1.75 10.96
C ILE A 89 -1.85 3.00 10.33
N LEU A 90 -2.60 3.79 11.11
CA LEU A 90 -3.18 5.04 10.60
C LEU A 90 -2.08 6.04 10.20
N SER A 91 -1.03 6.17 10.97
CA SER A 91 0.12 7.01 10.64
C SER A 91 0.84 6.53 9.38
N LEU A 92 1.02 5.21 9.24
CA LEU A 92 1.63 4.62 8.06
C LEU A 92 0.78 4.84 6.80
N LEU A 93 -0.54 4.69 6.89
CA LEU A 93 -1.46 4.98 5.79
C LEU A 93 -1.34 6.43 5.31
N ILE A 94 -1.31 7.38 6.25
CA ILE A 94 -1.13 8.80 5.91
C ILE A 94 0.20 9.00 5.16
N THR A 95 1.29 8.47 5.70
CA THR A 95 2.62 8.64 5.12
C THR A 95 2.70 8.00 3.72
N VAL A 96 2.14 6.81 3.54
CA VAL A 96 2.11 6.12 2.25
C VAL A 96 1.34 6.95 1.23
N PHE A 97 0.09 7.31 1.51
CA PHE A 97 -0.77 7.99 0.56
C PHE A 97 -0.43 9.46 0.31
N GLU A 98 0.32 10.11 1.19
CA GLU A 98 0.85 11.46 0.98
C GLU A 98 2.20 11.46 0.26
N SER A 99 2.80 10.31 0.06
CA SER A 99 4.04 10.16 -0.71
C SER A 99 3.77 10.25 -2.22
N PRO A 100 4.79 10.51 -3.04
CA PRO A 100 4.65 10.42 -4.49
C PRO A 100 4.12 9.05 -4.92
N PHE A 101 3.30 9.04 -5.97
CA PHE A 101 2.76 7.83 -6.56
C PHE A 101 3.23 7.63 -8.00
N CYS A 102 3.02 6.46 -8.55
CA CYS A 102 3.17 6.20 -9.97
C CYS A 102 2.04 5.30 -10.48
N GLN A 103 1.86 5.28 -11.80
CA GLN A 103 1.02 4.28 -12.45
C GLN A 103 1.77 2.96 -12.54
N MET A 104 1.07 1.87 -12.32
CA MET A 104 1.53 0.52 -12.61
C MET A 104 0.62 -0.11 -13.65
N ARG A 105 1.21 -0.54 -14.76
CA ARG A 105 0.52 -1.32 -15.78
C ARG A 105 1.04 -2.74 -15.76
N LEU A 106 0.15 -3.68 -15.60
CA LEU A 106 0.43 -5.11 -15.67
C LEU A 106 -0.53 -5.74 -16.67
N GLY A 107 -0.04 -6.07 -17.87
CA GLY A 107 -0.89 -6.49 -18.98
C GLY A 107 -1.89 -5.38 -19.34
N THR A 108 -3.18 -5.68 -19.24
CA THR A 108 -4.29 -4.74 -19.46
C THR A 108 -4.74 -4.03 -18.18
N SER A 109 -4.23 -4.43 -17.03
CA SER A 109 -4.60 -3.85 -15.73
C SER A 109 -3.81 -2.58 -15.46
N LEU A 110 -4.52 -1.51 -15.08
CA LEU A 110 -3.94 -0.24 -14.69
C LEU A 110 -4.28 0.03 -13.23
N SER A 111 -3.27 0.36 -12.45
CA SER A 111 -3.42 0.75 -11.06
C SER A 111 -2.48 1.89 -10.70
N TYR A 112 -2.68 2.42 -9.51
CA TYR A 112 -1.85 3.48 -8.94
C TYR A 112 -1.25 2.96 -7.64
N VAL A 113 0.04 3.17 -7.44
CA VAL A 113 0.79 2.59 -6.33
C VAL A 113 1.52 3.65 -5.53
N TRP A 114 1.55 3.47 -4.23
CA TRP A 114 2.20 4.34 -3.25
C TRP A 114 3.08 3.51 -2.31
N PRO A 115 4.20 4.06 -1.86
CA PRO A 115 4.92 5.19 -2.44
C PRO A 115 5.64 4.77 -3.71
N ALA A 116 5.81 5.69 -4.67
CA ALA A 116 6.45 5.37 -5.95
C ALA A 116 7.85 4.78 -5.78
N PHE A 117 8.64 5.30 -4.83
CA PHE A 117 10.01 4.86 -4.61
C PHE A 117 10.12 3.42 -4.06
N ALA A 118 9.04 2.82 -3.55
CA ALA A 118 9.02 1.41 -3.16
C ALA A 118 8.89 0.45 -4.36
N PHE A 119 8.50 0.96 -5.51
CA PHE A 119 8.28 0.18 -6.74
C PHE A 119 9.34 0.43 -7.80
N ILE A 120 9.95 1.62 -7.82
CA ILE A 120 10.97 1.99 -8.79
C ILE A 120 12.33 1.54 -8.28
N PRO A 121 13.13 0.81 -9.10
CA PRO A 121 14.36 0.16 -8.62
C PRO A 121 15.50 1.12 -8.29
N ASP A 122 15.51 2.34 -8.83
CA ASP A 122 16.56 3.32 -8.57
C ASP A 122 16.39 3.95 -7.20
N ALA A 123 17.44 3.83 -6.36
CA ALA A 123 17.44 4.43 -5.04
C ALA A 123 17.34 5.97 -5.15
N PRO A 124 16.39 6.61 -4.47
CA PRO A 124 16.33 8.06 -4.44
C PRO A 124 17.52 8.64 -3.69
N GLU A 125 18.12 9.69 -4.23
CA GLU A 125 19.24 10.41 -3.58
C GLU A 125 18.74 11.47 -2.58
N ASP A 126 17.45 11.71 -2.53
CA ASP A 126 16.82 12.71 -1.67
C ASP A 126 16.74 12.22 -0.22
N GLU A 127 17.30 12.99 0.72
CA GLU A 127 17.30 12.66 2.15
C GLU A 127 15.90 12.55 2.74
N GLU A 128 14.97 13.37 2.30
CA GLU A 128 13.57 13.31 2.77
C GLU A 128 12.91 12.00 2.36
N ILE A 129 13.14 11.57 1.13
CA ILE A 129 12.63 10.29 0.63
C ILE A 129 13.27 9.13 1.40
N LEU A 130 14.59 9.19 1.63
CA LEU A 130 15.31 8.19 2.44
C LEU A 130 14.78 8.12 3.87
N ARG A 131 14.47 9.27 4.47
CA ARG A 131 13.86 9.34 5.80
C ARG A 131 12.48 8.70 5.81
N ARG A 132 11.66 8.97 4.81
CA ARG A 132 10.32 8.35 4.66
C ARG A 132 10.42 6.85 4.44
N LEU A 133 11.37 6.40 3.62
CA LEU A 133 11.65 4.97 3.42
C LEU A 133 11.94 4.28 4.75
N ARG A 134 12.79 4.87 5.58
CA ARG A 134 13.13 4.30 6.90
C ARG A 134 11.88 4.20 7.79
N TYR A 135 11.04 5.22 7.79
CA TYR A 135 9.80 5.25 8.56
C TYR A 135 8.79 4.20 8.07
N LEU A 136 8.74 3.98 6.75
CA LEU A 136 7.82 3.02 6.14
C LEU A 136 8.36 1.57 6.15
N ARG A 137 9.56 1.35 6.67
CA ARG A 137 10.08 -0.02 6.80
C ARG A 137 9.27 -0.81 7.81
N PHE A 138 9.04 -2.07 7.46
CA PHE A 138 8.47 -3.00 8.42
C PHE A 138 9.35 -3.06 9.66
N ALA A 139 8.72 -3.07 10.86
CA ALA A 139 9.45 -2.96 12.14
C ALA A 139 10.46 -4.08 12.38
N ASP A 140 10.28 -5.22 11.75
CA ASP A 140 11.21 -6.34 11.82
C ASP A 140 12.33 -6.14 10.79
N LEU A 141 13.37 -5.43 11.22
CA LEU A 141 14.49 -5.00 10.37
C LEU A 141 15.29 -6.16 9.76
N ASP A 142 15.15 -7.36 10.30
CA ASP A 142 15.86 -8.55 9.82
C ASP A 142 15.16 -9.21 8.63
N LYS A 143 13.95 -8.79 8.30
CA LYS A 143 13.22 -9.31 7.14
C LYS A 143 13.58 -8.54 5.89
N ILE A 144 14.26 -9.25 5.01
CA ILE A 144 14.65 -8.77 3.69
C ILE A 144 13.81 -9.54 2.67
N GLY A 145 13.28 -8.84 1.66
CA GLY A 145 12.58 -9.49 0.54
C GLY A 145 13.52 -10.39 -0.28
N ALA A 146 12.94 -11.20 -1.16
CA ALA A 146 13.70 -12.11 -2.03
C ALA A 146 14.73 -11.40 -2.93
N ASP A 147 14.54 -10.10 -3.18
CA ASP A 147 15.45 -9.24 -3.95
C ASP A 147 16.58 -8.62 -3.11
N GLY A 148 16.69 -8.96 -1.83
CA GLY A 148 17.68 -8.41 -0.91
C GLY A 148 17.35 -7.01 -0.40
N LYS A 149 16.17 -6.47 -0.70
CA LYS A 149 15.74 -5.13 -0.27
C LYS A 149 14.87 -5.18 0.98
N PRO A 150 14.90 -4.12 1.81
CA PRO A 150 13.99 -4.02 2.94
C PRO A 150 12.53 -4.06 2.50
N LEU A 151 11.66 -4.63 3.34
CA LEU A 151 10.22 -4.60 3.14
C LEU A 151 9.67 -3.23 3.56
N TYR A 152 8.91 -2.59 2.67
CA TYR A 152 8.26 -1.30 2.91
C TYR A 152 6.76 -1.44 2.85
N TYR A 153 6.06 -0.63 3.64
CA TYR A 153 4.62 -0.48 3.49
C TYR A 153 4.30 0.16 2.14
N ARG A 154 3.33 -0.41 1.46
CA ARG A 154 2.89 0.01 0.13
C ARG A 154 1.41 -0.22 -0.06
N ALA A 155 0.81 0.53 -0.98
CA ALA A 155 -0.60 0.44 -1.30
C ALA A 155 -0.83 0.45 -2.81
N ASN A 156 -1.95 -0.14 -3.22
CA ASN A 156 -2.38 -0.17 -4.60
C ASN A 156 -3.89 0.11 -4.69
N ILE A 157 -4.25 1.04 -5.58
CA ILE A 157 -5.65 1.31 -5.94
C ILE A 157 -5.78 1.14 -7.45
N GLY A 158 -6.65 0.25 -7.88
CA GLY A 158 -6.97 0.04 -9.28
C GLY A 158 -7.59 1.28 -9.91
N ALA A 159 -7.47 1.43 -11.23
CA ALA A 159 -8.04 2.56 -11.97
C ALA A 159 -9.56 2.69 -11.79
N ASP A 160 -10.24 1.60 -11.46
CA ASP A 160 -11.67 1.54 -11.15
C ASP A 160 -12.04 1.98 -9.72
N GLY A 161 -11.04 2.37 -8.91
CA GLY A 161 -11.21 2.78 -7.53
C GLY A 161 -11.17 1.63 -6.51
N THR A 162 -10.84 0.42 -6.92
CA THR A 162 -10.70 -0.71 -6.00
C THR A 162 -9.41 -0.60 -5.19
N TRP A 163 -9.52 -0.57 -3.88
CA TRP A 163 -8.37 -0.64 -2.98
C TRP A 163 -7.92 -2.09 -2.86
N HIS A 164 -6.82 -2.43 -3.55
CA HIS A 164 -6.37 -3.82 -3.63
C HIS A 164 -5.60 -4.27 -2.40
N TYR A 165 -4.66 -3.45 -1.92
CA TYR A 165 -3.87 -3.82 -0.77
C TYR A 165 -3.23 -2.63 -0.05
N PHE A 166 -2.87 -2.88 1.19
CA PHE A 166 -1.93 -2.13 2.00
C PHE A 166 -1.15 -3.13 2.84
N TRP A 167 0.11 -3.33 2.55
CA TRP A 167 0.98 -4.26 3.28
C TRP A 167 2.44 -3.82 3.26
N ALA A 168 3.26 -4.49 4.11
CA ALA A 168 4.72 -4.43 4.00
C ALA A 168 5.19 -5.65 3.19
N GLY A 169 5.82 -5.41 2.06
CA GLY A 169 6.24 -6.52 1.21
C GLY A 169 6.87 -6.08 -0.11
N ALA A 170 7.24 -7.04 -0.88
CA ALA A 170 7.76 -6.86 -2.23
C ALA A 170 6.64 -6.85 -3.27
#